data_e3197ed67e08fde3c52adb5e56e546ca
#
_entry.id   e3197ed67e08fde3c52adb5e56e546ca
#
_cell.length_a   1.000
_cell.length_b   1.000
_cell.length_c   1.000
_cell.angle_alpha   90.00
_cell.angle_beta   90.00
_cell.angle_gamma   90.00
#
_symmetry.space_group_name_H-M   'P 1'
#
loop_
_entity.id
_entity.type
_entity.pdbx_description
1 polymer ?
#
loop_
_entity_poly.entity_id
_entity_poly.type
_entity_poly.pdbx_seq_one_letter_code
_entity_poly.pdbx_strand_id
1 'polypeptide(L)'
;MRALGVRFLDAQGHELEGKGEDLTKVADIDVGGLHPAVSQARFTVMCDVTNPLTGPDGATFTFGKQKGGTPEILDILEGGMIRYAALIKEKLGVDVDKIPGSGAAGGLGAAFCVFLKATLKSGIDTVLDLVHFNELLEGVDLVVTGEGRMDWQSAFGKVPSGIGQRCKERGIPVVAIVGGMGMKAETIFDYGVDSIMTTINGAMELEEALERSEELYAGAADRMFRMLKAGMGLR
;
A
#
# COMPACT_ATOMS: atom_id res chain seq x y z
N MET A 1 -7.21 -19.78 4.07
CA MET A 1 -8.43 -19.91 4.90
C MET A 1 -8.80 -21.36 5.18
N ARG A 2 -8.74 -22.28 4.20
CA ARG A 2 -9.03 -23.71 4.40
C ARG A 2 -8.22 -24.34 5.55
N ALA A 3 -6.90 -24.09 5.59
CA ALA A 3 -6.05 -24.56 6.70
C ALA A 3 -6.45 -24.04 8.10
N LEU A 4 -7.26 -22.99 8.14
CA LEU A 4 -7.84 -22.43 9.38
C LEU A 4 -9.26 -22.92 9.63
N GLY A 5 -9.79 -23.84 8.80
CA GLY A 5 -11.10 -24.46 8.98
C GLY A 5 -12.26 -23.80 8.23
N VAL A 6 -12.01 -22.81 7.36
CA VAL A 6 -13.04 -22.31 6.44
C VAL A 6 -13.21 -23.28 5.28
N ARG A 7 -14.46 -23.64 4.95
CA ARG A 7 -14.78 -24.52 3.84
C ARG A 7 -15.51 -23.74 2.74
N PHE A 8 -15.10 -23.96 1.50
CA PHE A 8 -15.77 -23.44 0.31
C PHE A 8 -16.42 -24.60 -0.40
N LEU A 9 -17.72 -24.52 -0.59
CA LEU A 9 -18.52 -25.63 -1.04
C LEU A 9 -19.16 -25.33 -2.40
N ASP A 10 -19.28 -26.36 -3.23
CA ASP A 10 -20.07 -26.31 -4.46
C ASP A 10 -21.58 -26.46 -4.17
N ALA A 11 -22.42 -26.41 -5.22
CA ALA A 11 -23.87 -26.55 -5.10
C ALA A 11 -24.33 -27.95 -4.59
N GLN A 12 -23.47 -28.95 -4.62
CA GLN A 12 -23.71 -30.31 -4.11
C GLN A 12 -23.17 -30.49 -2.67
N GLY A 13 -22.53 -29.47 -2.10
CA GLY A 13 -21.94 -29.51 -0.78
C GLY A 13 -20.54 -30.13 -0.72
N HIS A 14 -19.90 -30.38 -1.87
CA HIS A 14 -18.51 -30.87 -1.88
C HIS A 14 -17.53 -29.71 -1.67
N GLU A 15 -16.48 -29.99 -0.93
CA GLU A 15 -15.43 -29.00 -0.69
C GLU A 15 -14.55 -28.78 -1.92
N LEU A 16 -14.37 -27.51 -2.30
CA LEU A 16 -13.55 -27.09 -3.42
C LEU A 16 -12.06 -27.03 -3.04
N GLU A 17 -11.18 -27.28 -4.03
CA GLU A 17 -9.74 -27.32 -3.82
C GLU A 17 -9.10 -25.93 -3.63
N GLY A 18 -9.76 -24.87 -4.05
CA GLY A 18 -9.29 -23.48 -3.94
C GLY A 18 -8.42 -23.04 -5.13
N LYS A 19 -8.68 -23.59 -6.31
CA LYS A 19 -8.11 -23.14 -7.59
C LYS A 19 -8.89 -21.94 -8.12
N GLY A 20 -8.30 -21.14 -9.02
CA GLY A 20 -8.98 -20.00 -9.66
C GLY A 20 -10.28 -20.41 -10.36
N GLU A 21 -10.29 -21.57 -11.04
CA GLU A 21 -11.48 -22.12 -11.69
C GLU A 21 -12.64 -22.47 -10.72
N ASP A 22 -12.33 -22.71 -9.47
CA ASP A 22 -13.33 -23.03 -8.44
C ASP A 22 -14.19 -21.82 -8.07
N LEU A 23 -13.72 -20.59 -8.32
CA LEU A 23 -14.49 -19.36 -8.08
C LEU A 23 -15.86 -19.40 -8.77
N THR A 24 -15.94 -20.02 -9.95
CA THR A 24 -17.20 -20.15 -10.69
C THR A 24 -18.15 -21.19 -10.07
N LYS A 25 -17.65 -22.05 -9.20
CA LYS A 25 -18.38 -23.18 -8.60
C LYS A 25 -18.79 -22.92 -7.15
N VAL A 26 -18.18 -21.93 -6.48
CA VAL A 26 -18.49 -21.63 -5.06
C VAL A 26 -19.97 -21.28 -4.93
N ALA A 27 -20.68 -22.04 -4.10
CA ALA A 27 -22.09 -21.86 -3.80
C ALA A 27 -22.36 -21.62 -2.31
N ASP A 28 -21.42 -22.02 -1.44
CA ASP A 28 -21.54 -21.76 0.00
C ASP A 28 -20.17 -21.58 0.67
N ILE A 29 -20.16 -20.86 1.81
CA ILE A 29 -19.00 -20.61 2.64
C ILE A 29 -19.35 -21.00 4.08
N ASP A 30 -18.71 -22.06 4.56
CA ASP A 30 -18.87 -22.53 5.92
C ASP A 30 -17.67 -22.06 6.78
N VAL A 31 -17.96 -21.24 7.76
CA VAL A 31 -16.98 -20.74 8.74
C VAL A 31 -17.07 -21.42 10.10
N GLY A 32 -17.98 -22.40 10.26
CA GLY A 32 -18.22 -23.08 11.54
C GLY A 32 -17.00 -23.83 12.08
N GLY A 33 -16.08 -24.22 11.20
CA GLY A 33 -14.81 -24.87 11.55
C GLY A 33 -13.64 -23.92 11.79
N LEU A 34 -13.85 -22.61 11.75
CA LEU A 34 -12.76 -21.65 11.89
C LEU A 34 -12.06 -21.81 13.25
N HIS A 35 -10.72 -21.93 13.21
CA HIS A 35 -9.92 -22.21 14.40
C HIS A 35 -10.14 -21.15 15.49
N PRO A 36 -10.44 -21.55 16.75
CA PRO A 36 -10.80 -20.61 17.83
C PRO A 36 -9.76 -19.54 18.12
N ALA A 37 -8.48 -19.84 17.94
CA ALA A 37 -7.39 -18.86 18.13
C ALA A 37 -7.50 -17.64 17.20
N VAL A 38 -8.20 -17.74 16.07
CA VAL A 38 -8.43 -16.61 15.17
C VAL A 38 -9.19 -15.48 15.86
N SER A 39 -10.17 -15.82 16.71
CA SER A 39 -10.94 -14.82 17.46
C SER A 39 -10.14 -14.14 18.58
N GLN A 40 -9.03 -14.72 19.00
CA GLN A 40 -8.16 -14.25 20.08
C GLN A 40 -6.95 -13.45 19.52
N ALA A 41 -6.69 -13.55 18.23
CA ALA A 41 -5.57 -12.86 17.58
C ALA A 41 -6.03 -11.55 16.92
N ARG A 42 -5.14 -10.56 16.91
CA ARG A 42 -5.30 -9.33 16.12
C ARG A 42 -4.44 -9.48 14.87
N PHE A 43 -5.06 -9.29 13.72
CA PHE A 43 -4.39 -9.34 12.43
C PHE A 43 -4.28 -7.93 11.84
N THR A 44 -3.07 -7.52 11.52
CA THR A 44 -2.79 -6.31 10.73
C THR A 44 -2.06 -6.75 9.47
N VAL A 45 -2.52 -6.30 8.32
CA VAL A 45 -1.95 -6.62 7.03
C VAL A 45 -1.42 -5.36 6.39
N MET A 46 -0.13 -5.33 6.06
CA MET A 46 0.46 -4.24 5.28
C MET A 46 0.00 -4.37 3.83
N CYS A 47 -0.67 -3.33 3.34
CA CYS A 47 -1.26 -3.31 2.00
C CYS A 47 -1.10 -1.90 1.39
N ASP A 48 -0.26 -1.79 0.37
CA ASP A 48 0.05 -0.52 -0.30
C ASP A 48 -0.77 -0.30 -1.58
N VAL A 49 -1.80 -1.14 -1.80
CA VAL A 49 -2.75 -0.99 -2.90
C VAL A 49 -4.16 -0.77 -2.37
N THR A 50 -4.94 0.01 -3.08
CA THR A 50 -6.34 0.32 -2.72
C THR A 50 -7.37 -0.37 -3.62
N ASN A 51 -6.90 -1.20 -4.55
CA ASN A 51 -7.76 -1.89 -5.51
C ASN A 51 -8.89 -2.66 -4.82
N PRO A 52 -10.15 -2.54 -5.29
CA PRO A 52 -11.27 -3.35 -4.82
C PRO A 52 -11.09 -4.81 -5.24
N LEU A 53 -11.95 -5.68 -4.75
CA LEU A 53 -11.91 -7.10 -5.12
C LEU A 53 -12.35 -7.29 -6.57
N THR A 54 -13.40 -6.61 -7.01
CA THR A 54 -14.02 -6.76 -8.33
C THR A 54 -14.05 -5.45 -9.13
N GLY A 55 -14.41 -5.54 -10.39
CA GLY A 55 -14.55 -4.39 -11.29
C GLY A 55 -13.29 -4.08 -12.11
N PRO A 56 -13.33 -3.01 -12.91
CA PRO A 56 -12.24 -2.67 -13.85
C PRO A 56 -10.88 -2.48 -13.18
N ASP A 57 -10.87 -1.92 -11.96
CA ASP A 57 -9.68 -1.70 -11.14
C ASP A 57 -9.51 -2.82 -10.08
N GLY A 58 -10.30 -3.89 -10.18
CA GLY A 58 -10.30 -5.02 -9.26
C GLY A 58 -9.11 -5.95 -9.40
N ALA A 59 -9.06 -6.94 -8.51
CA ALA A 59 -7.98 -7.92 -8.43
C ALA A 59 -7.68 -8.61 -9.75
N THR A 60 -8.73 -9.02 -10.46
CA THR A 60 -8.62 -9.82 -11.67
C THR A 60 -7.95 -9.05 -12.80
N PHE A 61 -8.46 -7.89 -13.15
CA PHE A 61 -7.95 -7.12 -14.30
C PHE A 61 -6.63 -6.41 -14.00
N THR A 62 -6.43 -5.96 -12.77
CA THR A 62 -5.17 -5.30 -12.38
C THR A 62 -4.00 -6.28 -12.31
N PHE A 63 -4.19 -7.47 -11.73
CA PHE A 63 -3.08 -8.38 -11.43
C PHE A 63 -3.09 -9.67 -12.24
N GLY A 64 -4.19 -10.02 -12.90
CA GLY A 64 -4.34 -11.31 -13.58
C GLY A 64 -3.50 -11.43 -14.85
N LYS A 65 -3.37 -10.36 -15.63
CA LYS A 65 -2.60 -10.36 -16.89
C LYS A 65 -1.13 -10.72 -16.67
N GLN A 66 -0.49 -10.12 -15.67
CA GLN A 66 0.92 -10.40 -15.34
C GLN A 66 1.16 -11.83 -14.83
N LYS A 67 0.08 -12.54 -14.44
CA LYS A 67 0.11 -13.94 -14.02
C LYS A 67 -0.28 -14.91 -15.15
N GLY A 68 -0.32 -14.42 -16.40
CA GLY A 68 -0.57 -15.24 -17.60
C GLY A 68 -2.04 -15.37 -17.97
N GLY A 69 -2.96 -14.59 -17.39
CA GLY A 69 -4.37 -14.57 -17.76
C GLY A 69 -4.58 -14.02 -19.17
N THR A 70 -5.25 -14.80 -20.05
CA THR A 70 -5.77 -14.28 -21.31
C THR A 70 -7.07 -13.49 -21.05
N PRO A 71 -7.52 -12.63 -21.97
CA PRO A 71 -8.77 -11.89 -21.80
C PRO A 71 -9.95 -12.80 -21.41
N GLU A 72 -10.09 -13.94 -22.08
CA GLU A 72 -11.17 -14.90 -21.84
C GLU A 72 -11.09 -15.52 -20.43
N ILE A 73 -9.87 -15.84 -19.98
CA ILE A 73 -9.64 -16.35 -18.62
C ILE A 73 -9.94 -15.27 -17.58
N LEU A 74 -9.55 -14.02 -17.83
CA LEU A 74 -9.83 -12.92 -16.92
C LEU A 74 -11.33 -12.66 -16.77
N ASP A 75 -12.09 -12.71 -17.87
CA ASP A 75 -13.56 -12.54 -17.84
C ASP A 75 -14.23 -13.65 -17.01
N ILE A 76 -13.78 -14.90 -17.16
CA ILE A 76 -14.28 -16.05 -16.38
C ILE A 76 -13.95 -15.86 -14.89
N LEU A 77 -12.71 -15.49 -14.57
CA LEU A 77 -12.28 -15.26 -13.19
C LEU A 77 -13.02 -14.11 -12.56
N GLU A 78 -13.22 -13.00 -13.28
CA GLU A 78 -13.97 -11.85 -12.80
C GLU A 78 -15.44 -12.22 -12.50
N GLY A 79 -16.09 -12.94 -13.39
CA GLY A 79 -17.43 -13.44 -13.13
C GLY A 79 -17.52 -14.31 -11.88
N GLY A 80 -16.52 -15.15 -11.65
CA GLY A 80 -16.38 -15.94 -10.42
C GLY A 80 -16.14 -15.08 -9.19
N MET A 81 -15.27 -14.05 -9.30
CA MET A 81 -14.95 -13.14 -8.22
C MET A 81 -16.15 -12.29 -7.78
N ILE A 82 -16.95 -11.80 -8.75
CA ILE A 82 -18.20 -11.07 -8.48
C ILE A 82 -19.18 -11.95 -7.71
N ARG A 83 -19.35 -13.22 -8.13
CA ARG A 83 -20.23 -14.16 -7.40
C ARG A 83 -19.72 -14.44 -6.00
N TYR A 84 -18.41 -14.61 -5.84
CA TYR A 84 -17.78 -14.82 -4.54
C TYR A 84 -17.95 -13.59 -3.61
N ALA A 85 -17.80 -12.36 -4.11
CA ALA A 85 -18.06 -11.15 -3.36
C ALA A 85 -19.53 -11.05 -2.91
N ALA A 86 -20.47 -11.37 -3.80
CA ALA A 86 -21.90 -11.41 -3.51
C ALA A 86 -22.23 -12.45 -2.42
N LEU A 87 -21.62 -13.63 -2.49
CA LEU A 87 -21.82 -14.70 -1.52
C LEU A 87 -21.26 -14.32 -0.14
N ILE A 88 -20.09 -13.69 -0.07
CA ILE A 88 -19.54 -13.13 1.18
C ILE A 88 -20.53 -12.13 1.79
N LYS A 89 -21.06 -11.25 0.97
CA LYS A 89 -22.03 -10.24 1.45
C LYS A 89 -23.31 -10.88 1.97
N GLU A 90 -23.84 -11.86 1.27
CA GLU A 90 -25.04 -12.59 1.66
C GLU A 90 -24.85 -13.38 2.96
N LYS A 91 -23.77 -14.17 3.05
CA LYS A 91 -23.55 -15.12 4.13
C LYS A 91 -22.91 -14.51 5.37
N LEU A 92 -22.01 -13.55 5.18
CA LEU A 92 -21.17 -13.00 6.24
C LEU A 92 -21.43 -11.51 6.51
N GLY A 93 -22.31 -10.86 5.71
CA GLY A 93 -22.69 -9.46 5.89
C GLY A 93 -21.61 -8.44 5.54
N VAL A 94 -20.52 -8.85 4.89
CA VAL A 94 -19.38 -7.98 4.56
C VAL A 94 -19.39 -7.60 3.08
N ASP A 95 -19.45 -6.31 2.80
CA ASP A 95 -19.32 -5.79 1.43
C ASP A 95 -17.84 -5.53 1.13
N VAL A 96 -17.19 -6.54 0.55
CA VAL A 96 -15.73 -6.54 0.33
C VAL A 96 -15.27 -5.50 -0.68
N ASP A 97 -16.11 -5.12 -1.64
CA ASP A 97 -15.74 -4.10 -2.64
C ASP A 97 -15.70 -2.67 -2.06
N LYS A 98 -16.28 -2.47 -0.87
CA LYS A 98 -16.15 -1.20 -0.15
C LYS A 98 -14.89 -1.11 0.71
N ILE A 99 -14.11 -2.17 0.78
CA ILE A 99 -12.87 -2.21 1.57
C ILE A 99 -11.70 -1.88 0.64
N PRO A 100 -11.04 -0.73 0.76
CA PRO A 100 -9.84 -0.42 0.01
C PRO A 100 -8.77 -1.47 0.26
N GLY A 101 -8.16 -2.00 -0.81
CA GLY A 101 -7.15 -3.06 -0.71
C GLY A 101 -7.71 -4.49 -0.65
N SER A 102 -9.04 -4.67 -0.72
CA SER A 102 -9.64 -6.02 -0.76
C SER A 102 -9.12 -6.86 -1.93
N GLY A 103 -8.80 -6.22 -3.06
CA GLY A 103 -8.23 -6.87 -4.24
C GLY A 103 -6.74 -7.21 -4.14
N ALA A 104 -6.05 -6.75 -3.10
CA ALA A 104 -4.63 -7.00 -2.92
C ALA A 104 -4.30 -8.50 -3.00
N ALA A 105 -3.18 -8.80 -3.66
CA ALA A 105 -2.69 -10.17 -3.88
C ALA A 105 -3.75 -11.12 -4.48
N GLY A 106 -4.60 -10.59 -5.37
CA GLY A 106 -5.62 -11.39 -6.04
C GLY A 106 -6.81 -11.76 -5.16
N GLY A 107 -7.18 -10.90 -4.21
CA GLY A 107 -8.31 -11.09 -3.28
C GLY A 107 -7.91 -11.64 -1.91
N LEU A 108 -6.61 -11.82 -1.64
CA LEU A 108 -6.16 -12.21 -0.30
C LEU A 108 -6.48 -11.13 0.73
N GLY A 109 -6.46 -9.84 0.34
CA GLY A 109 -6.90 -8.73 1.18
C GLY A 109 -8.33 -8.91 1.69
N ALA A 110 -9.28 -9.21 0.79
CA ALA A 110 -10.66 -9.53 1.16
C ALA A 110 -10.73 -10.71 2.13
N ALA A 111 -10.00 -11.80 1.83
CA ALA A 111 -10.00 -12.98 2.68
C ALA A 111 -9.51 -12.70 4.10
N PHE A 112 -8.47 -11.88 4.26
CA PHE A 112 -7.99 -11.48 5.60
C PHE A 112 -9.01 -10.61 6.32
N CYS A 113 -9.64 -9.66 5.66
CA CYS A 113 -10.66 -8.81 6.27
C CYS A 113 -11.88 -9.61 6.72
N VAL A 114 -12.35 -10.53 5.88
CA VAL A 114 -13.58 -11.29 6.11
C VAL A 114 -13.38 -12.34 7.19
N PHE A 115 -12.40 -13.24 7.01
CA PHE A 115 -12.26 -14.43 7.84
C PHE A 115 -11.42 -14.19 9.08
N LEU A 116 -10.45 -13.27 9.04
CA LEU A 116 -9.58 -12.99 10.18
C LEU A 116 -9.90 -11.66 10.85
N LYS A 117 -10.88 -10.90 10.34
CA LYS A 117 -11.22 -9.55 10.81
C LYS A 117 -9.99 -8.63 10.82
N ALA A 118 -9.08 -8.84 9.84
CA ALA A 118 -7.84 -8.09 9.74
C ALA A 118 -8.08 -6.62 9.40
N THR A 119 -7.23 -5.76 9.92
CA THR A 119 -7.14 -4.36 9.52
C THR A 119 -6.08 -4.23 8.43
N LEU A 120 -6.46 -3.68 7.26
CA LEU A 120 -5.48 -3.31 6.24
C LEU A 120 -4.89 -1.94 6.60
N LYS A 121 -3.58 -1.84 6.58
CA LYS A 121 -2.84 -0.59 6.81
C LYS A 121 -1.77 -0.44 5.74
N SER A 122 -1.44 0.80 5.36
CA SER A 122 -0.28 1.02 4.50
C SER A 122 1.01 0.53 5.19
N GLY A 123 1.99 0.13 4.39
CA GLY A 123 3.28 -0.31 4.92
C GLY A 123 3.96 0.77 5.72
N ILE A 124 3.94 2.01 5.21
CA ILE A 124 4.56 3.15 5.90
C ILE A 124 3.88 3.44 7.23
N ASP A 125 2.55 3.48 7.30
CA ASP A 125 1.84 3.73 8.56
C ASP A 125 2.15 2.65 9.60
N THR A 126 2.22 1.40 9.15
CA THR A 126 2.55 0.29 10.05
C THR A 126 3.97 0.44 10.61
N VAL A 127 4.95 0.81 9.77
CA VAL A 127 6.33 1.03 10.22
C VAL A 127 6.41 2.22 11.16
N LEU A 128 5.80 3.36 10.81
CA LEU A 128 5.80 4.56 11.66
C LEU A 128 5.16 4.30 13.04
N ASP A 129 4.09 3.49 13.08
CA ASP A 129 3.47 3.10 14.35
C ASP A 129 4.40 2.19 15.18
N LEU A 130 5.07 1.22 14.53
CA LEU A 130 5.98 0.29 15.21
C LEU A 130 7.20 0.98 15.81
N VAL A 131 7.74 2.00 15.14
CA VAL A 131 8.88 2.77 15.66
C VAL A 131 8.46 3.92 16.58
N HIS A 132 7.17 4.02 16.92
CA HIS A 132 6.62 5.10 17.72
C HIS A 132 6.98 6.49 17.17
N PHE A 133 6.92 6.66 15.84
CA PHE A 133 7.40 7.84 15.14
C PHE A 133 6.82 9.14 15.71
N ASN A 134 5.56 9.14 16.11
CA ASN A 134 4.92 10.31 16.71
C ASN A 134 5.59 10.76 18.02
N GLU A 135 6.14 9.84 18.79
CA GLU A 135 6.89 10.16 20.02
C GLU A 135 8.28 10.72 19.67
N LEU A 136 8.90 10.19 18.60
CA LEU A 136 10.19 10.69 18.11
C LEU A 136 10.13 12.12 17.57
N LEU A 137 8.93 12.62 17.23
CA LEU A 137 8.75 14.01 16.76
C LEU A 137 8.75 15.04 17.89
N GLU A 138 8.80 14.65 19.17
CA GLU A 138 8.84 15.60 20.27
C GLU A 138 10.16 16.39 20.27
N GLY A 139 10.05 17.73 20.22
CA GLY A 139 11.21 18.64 20.20
C GLY A 139 11.97 18.67 18.86
N VAL A 140 11.39 18.13 17.81
CA VAL A 140 11.98 18.16 16.45
C VAL A 140 11.54 19.42 15.72
N ASP A 141 12.51 20.17 15.19
CA ASP A 141 12.29 21.40 14.42
C ASP A 141 12.19 21.16 12.92
N LEU A 142 12.73 20.06 12.42
CA LEU A 142 12.78 19.71 10.99
C LEU A 142 12.91 18.20 10.83
N VAL A 143 12.17 17.64 9.89
CA VAL A 143 12.34 16.26 9.44
C VAL A 143 12.90 16.23 8.03
N VAL A 144 13.91 15.38 7.82
CA VAL A 144 14.46 15.11 6.49
C VAL A 144 14.09 13.69 6.10
N THR A 145 13.42 13.55 4.97
CA THR A 145 13.06 12.26 4.38
C THR A 145 13.68 12.12 3.00
N GLY A 146 13.49 10.98 2.33
CA GLY A 146 13.99 10.81 0.97
C GLY A 146 13.54 9.52 0.32
N GLU A 147 13.77 9.48 -0.99
CA GLU A 147 13.62 8.28 -1.81
C GLU A 147 14.47 8.39 -3.09
N GLY A 148 14.61 7.30 -3.83
CA GLY A 148 15.41 7.31 -5.05
C GLY A 148 14.84 8.22 -6.14
N ARG A 149 13.52 8.19 -6.37
CA ARG A 149 12.84 9.04 -7.35
C ARG A 149 11.47 9.41 -6.83
N MET A 150 11.22 10.70 -6.74
CA MET A 150 9.92 11.24 -6.37
C MET A 150 9.10 11.59 -7.60
N ASP A 151 7.89 11.07 -7.67
CA ASP A 151 6.89 11.36 -8.69
C ASP A 151 5.48 11.38 -8.09
N TRP A 152 4.45 11.45 -8.93
CA TRP A 152 3.06 11.46 -8.47
C TRP A 152 2.68 10.26 -7.58
N GLN A 153 3.34 9.09 -7.76
CA GLN A 153 3.07 7.90 -6.95
C GLN A 153 3.60 8.04 -5.52
N SER A 154 4.58 8.91 -5.30
CA SER A 154 5.15 9.15 -3.97
C SER A 154 4.17 9.77 -3.00
N ALA A 155 3.10 10.40 -3.50
CA ALA A 155 1.99 10.93 -2.72
C ALA A 155 1.04 9.83 -2.18
N PHE A 156 1.11 8.61 -2.71
CA PHE A 156 0.15 7.56 -2.38
C PHE A 156 0.79 6.45 -1.53
N GLY A 157 0.80 6.65 -0.19
CA GLY A 157 1.16 5.61 0.78
C GLY A 157 2.64 5.22 0.82
N LYS A 158 3.54 6.03 0.22
CA LYS A 158 4.99 5.82 0.31
C LYS A 158 5.62 6.57 1.49
N VAL A 159 6.90 6.32 1.74
CA VAL A 159 7.65 6.88 2.88
C VAL A 159 7.52 8.40 2.99
N PRO A 160 7.76 9.21 1.94
CA PRO A 160 7.67 10.66 2.06
C PRO A 160 6.27 11.17 2.42
N SER A 161 5.21 10.58 1.85
CA SER A 161 3.83 10.99 2.15
C SER A 161 3.41 10.61 3.57
N GLY A 162 3.76 9.41 4.03
CA GLY A 162 3.43 8.99 5.40
C GLY A 162 4.13 9.85 6.46
N ILE A 163 5.42 10.13 6.28
CA ILE A 163 6.18 11.02 7.15
C ILE A 163 5.61 12.44 7.10
N GLY A 164 5.38 12.96 5.88
CA GLY A 164 4.87 14.32 5.69
C GLY A 164 3.53 14.54 6.41
N GLN A 165 2.58 13.60 6.28
CA GLN A 165 1.28 13.70 6.94
C GLN A 165 1.40 13.75 8.47
N ARG A 166 2.23 12.88 9.08
CA ARG A 166 2.46 12.85 10.53
C ARG A 166 3.10 14.14 11.03
N CYS A 167 4.05 14.70 10.28
CA CYS A 167 4.70 15.96 10.60
C CYS A 167 3.76 17.17 10.44
N LYS A 168 2.94 17.17 9.38
CA LYS A 168 1.95 18.23 9.12
C LYS A 168 0.95 18.39 10.25
N GLU A 169 0.48 17.29 10.85
CA GLU A 169 -0.41 17.30 12.01
C GLU A 169 0.20 18.00 13.23
N ARG A 170 1.53 18.10 13.28
CA ARG A 170 2.30 18.72 14.39
C ARG A 170 2.93 20.05 14.01
N GLY A 171 2.76 20.50 12.77
CA GLY A 171 3.37 21.74 12.27
C GLY A 171 4.88 21.66 12.10
N ILE A 172 5.45 20.45 11.97
CA ILE A 172 6.88 20.23 11.79
C ILE A 172 7.20 20.21 10.29
N PRO A 173 8.08 21.09 9.79
CA PRO A 173 8.46 21.13 8.39
C PRO A 173 9.21 19.85 7.95
N VAL A 174 8.99 19.45 6.70
CA VAL A 174 9.62 18.26 6.11
C VAL A 174 10.29 18.62 4.78
N VAL A 175 11.56 18.26 4.66
CA VAL A 175 12.30 18.36 3.39
C VAL A 175 12.64 16.96 2.90
N ALA A 176 12.42 16.71 1.60
CA ALA A 176 12.80 15.46 0.97
C ALA A 176 14.10 15.64 0.17
N ILE A 177 15.11 14.78 0.43
CA ILE A 177 16.29 14.65 -0.44
C ILE A 177 16.07 13.41 -1.31
N VAL A 178 16.05 13.61 -2.63
CA VAL A 178 15.70 12.54 -3.59
C VAL A 178 16.75 12.43 -4.68
N GLY A 179 16.93 11.23 -5.24
CA GLY A 179 17.83 11.01 -6.36
C GLY A 179 17.41 11.77 -7.62
N GLY A 180 16.11 11.86 -7.88
CA GLY A 180 15.55 12.61 -9.00
C GLY A 180 14.08 12.91 -8.83
N MET A 181 13.58 13.85 -9.65
CA MET A 181 12.17 14.21 -9.73
C MET A 181 11.55 13.69 -11.03
N GLY A 182 10.40 13.07 -10.94
CA GLY A 182 9.56 12.67 -12.07
C GLY A 182 8.36 13.59 -12.27
N MET A 183 7.46 13.17 -13.15
CA MET A 183 6.25 13.95 -13.45
C MET A 183 5.40 14.12 -12.18
N LYS A 184 4.92 15.35 -11.96
CA LYS A 184 4.03 15.72 -10.85
C LYS A 184 4.58 15.36 -9.46
N ALA A 185 5.92 15.44 -9.27
CA ALA A 185 6.55 15.24 -7.98
C ALA A 185 6.03 16.23 -6.91
N GLU A 186 5.63 17.43 -7.36
CA GLU A 186 5.08 18.51 -6.53
C GLU A 186 3.77 18.14 -5.82
N THR A 187 3.06 17.09 -6.27
CA THR A 187 1.86 16.60 -5.55
C THR A 187 2.15 16.19 -4.11
N ILE A 188 3.40 15.89 -3.79
CA ILE A 188 3.81 15.52 -2.43
C ILE A 188 3.64 16.67 -1.42
N PHE A 189 3.62 17.91 -1.88
CA PHE A 189 3.42 19.08 -1.00
C PHE A 189 2.06 19.07 -0.31
N ASP A 190 1.03 18.55 -0.98
CA ASP A 190 -0.30 18.39 -0.38
C ASP A 190 -0.28 17.40 0.79
N TYR A 191 0.72 16.51 0.82
CA TYR A 191 0.89 15.46 1.82
C TYR A 191 1.90 15.83 2.92
N GLY A 192 2.28 17.11 3.02
CA GLY A 192 3.04 17.63 4.16
C GLY A 192 4.56 17.60 4.00
N VAL A 193 5.07 17.39 2.79
CA VAL A 193 6.46 17.70 2.44
C VAL A 193 6.51 19.15 1.99
N ASP A 194 7.41 19.96 2.54
CA ASP A 194 7.48 21.39 2.26
C ASP A 194 8.46 21.73 1.14
N SER A 195 9.48 20.91 0.94
CA SER A 195 10.49 21.12 -0.10
C SER A 195 11.11 19.82 -0.59
N ILE A 196 11.57 19.85 -1.85
CA ILE A 196 12.30 18.73 -2.47
C ILE A 196 13.68 19.23 -2.91
N MET A 197 14.72 18.51 -2.50
CA MET A 197 16.10 18.71 -2.92
C MET A 197 16.57 17.49 -3.71
N THR A 198 17.02 17.68 -4.96
CA THR A 198 17.62 16.58 -5.73
C THR A 198 19.09 16.40 -5.38
N THR A 199 19.57 15.17 -5.38
CA THR A 199 21.00 14.87 -5.21
C THR A 199 21.79 15.28 -6.44
N ILE A 200 21.21 15.12 -7.65
CA ILE A 200 21.81 15.49 -8.93
C ILE A 200 22.06 17.00 -8.97
N ASN A 201 23.29 17.40 -9.23
CA ASN A 201 23.74 18.79 -9.24
C ASN A 201 24.12 19.32 -10.64
N GLY A 202 23.94 18.51 -11.67
CA GLY A 202 24.20 18.83 -13.08
C GLY A 202 23.65 17.73 -13.97
N ALA A 203 23.76 17.93 -15.30
CA ALA A 203 23.38 16.89 -16.24
C ALA A 203 24.38 15.73 -16.16
N MET A 204 23.89 14.54 -15.91
CA MET A 204 24.68 13.30 -15.86
C MET A 204 23.79 12.10 -16.17
N GLU A 205 24.42 11.00 -16.59
CA GLU A 205 23.72 9.75 -16.80
C GLU A 205 23.37 9.06 -15.47
N LEU A 206 22.33 8.20 -15.49
CA LEU A 206 21.89 7.51 -14.30
C LEU A 206 22.99 6.65 -13.66
N GLU A 207 23.80 5.98 -14.48
CA GLU A 207 24.90 5.13 -14.02
C GLU A 207 25.93 5.94 -13.22
N GLU A 208 26.36 7.10 -13.75
CA GLU A 208 27.24 8.03 -13.05
C GLU A 208 26.63 8.52 -11.75
N ALA A 209 25.34 8.88 -11.75
CA ALA A 209 24.63 9.34 -10.56
C ALA A 209 24.56 8.27 -9.45
N LEU A 210 24.41 7.01 -9.84
CA LEU A 210 24.39 5.87 -8.90
C LEU A 210 25.79 5.57 -8.35
N GLU A 211 26.83 5.61 -9.18
CA GLU A 211 28.22 5.42 -8.74
C GLU A 211 28.68 6.49 -7.75
N ARG A 212 28.23 7.73 -7.95
CA ARG A 212 28.57 8.89 -7.11
C ARG A 212 27.49 9.22 -6.07
N SER A 213 26.59 8.29 -5.79
CA SER A 213 25.40 8.56 -4.97
C SER A 213 25.72 9.12 -3.58
N GLU A 214 26.76 8.61 -2.91
CA GLU A 214 27.19 9.09 -1.59
C GLU A 214 27.69 10.54 -1.64
N GLU A 215 28.57 10.87 -2.59
CA GLU A 215 29.08 12.23 -2.80
C GLU A 215 27.94 13.20 -3.12
N LEU A 216 27.06 12.83 -4.05
CA LEU A 216 25.94 13.64 -4.49
C LEU A 216 24.94 13.87 -3.35
N TYR A 217 24.66 12.85 -2.54
CA TYR A 217 23.81 12.98 -1.36
C TYR A 217 24.39 13.92 -0.32
N ALA A 218 25.67 13.78 0.01
CA ALA A 218 26.36 14.68 0.95
C ALA A 218 26.33 16.13 0.44
N GLY A 219 26.56 16.35 -0.86
CA GLY A 219 26.48 17.66 -1.49
C GLY A 219 25.07 18.25 -1.46
N ALA A 220 24.03 17.44 -1.64
CA ALA A 220 22.63 17.88 -1.51
C ALA A 220 22.30 18.28 -0.08
N ALA A 221 22.72 17.49 0.90
CA ALA A 221 22.54 17.81 2.31
C ALA A 221 23.23 19.14 2.68
N ASP A 222 24.48 19.36 2.26
CA ASP A 222 25.18 20.62 2.50
C ASP A 222 24.42 21.81 1.89
N ARG A 223 23.99 21.72 0.62
CA ARG A 223 23.19 22.77 -0.04
C ARG A 223 21.89 23.06 0.73
N MET A 224 21.19 22.02 1.16
CA MET A 224 19.95 22.16 1.90
C MET A 224 20.17 22.91 3.22
N PHE A 225 21.15 22.50 4.03
CA PHE A 225 21.43 23.17 5.29
C PHE A 225 21.96 24.59 5.13
N ARG A 226 22.73 24.89 4.07
CA ARG A 226 23.14 26.27 3.74
C ARG A 226 21.92 27.13 3.40
N MET A 227 20.95 26.61 2.66
CA MET A 227 19.72 27.33 2.32
C MET A 227 18.86 27.59 3.56
N LEU A 228 18.70 26.59 4.43
CA LEU A 228 18.02 26.77 5.72
C LEU A 228 18.68 27.84 6.57
N LYS A 229 20.01 27.81 6.70
CA LYS A 229 20.78 28.81 7.44
C LYS A 229 20.61 30.23 6.84
N ALA A 230 20.59 30.35 5.52
CA ALA A 230 20.34 31.62 4.85
C ALA A 230 18.91 32.12 5.14
N GLY A 231 17.91 31.24 5.07
CA GLY A 231 16.51 31.56 5.39
C GLY A 231 16.32 32.02 6.85
N MET A 232 17.02 31.42 7.80
CA MET A 232 17.00 31.85 9.23
C MET A 232 17.61 33.25 9.44
N GLY A 233 18.42 33.72 8.51
CA GLY A 233 18.97 35.09 8.53
C GLY A 233 18.07 36.14 7.86
N LEU A 234 17.01 35.73 7.16
CA LEU A 234 16.02 36.64 6.61
C LEU A 234 15.07 37.10 7.73
N ARG A 235 14.88 38.40 7.84
CA ARG A 235 13.95 39.03 8.80
C ARG A 235 12.75 39.60 8.08
#